data_d843e62e2cea20d785a4c395acc70e51
#
_entry.id   d843e62e2cea20d785a4c395acc70e51
#
_cell.length_a   1.000
_cell.length_b   1.000
_cell.length_c   1.000
_cell.angle_alpha   90.00
_cell.angle_beta   90.00
_cell.angle_gamma   90.00
#
_symmetry.space_group_name_H-M   'P 1'
#
loop_
_entity.id
_entity.type
_entity.pdbx_description
1 polymer ?
#
loop_
_entity_poly.entity_id
_entity_poly.type
_entity_poly.pdbx_seq_one_letter_code
_entity_poly.pdbx_strand_id
1 'polypeptide(L)'
;GTSARTKAVLVTSSVSSVTGDEVSIPSANINNMLYGRIPGLVVSQTNGEPGYDAAALGIRGVATYNNSSLPVYVDGFQTNMAYFQFLSPAEIDRIEVLKDAAALAPFGMRGANGVIWVTTKRGRIGRPRVTVNVRGGVQQPMNLQKPLRTGDYTRLYNEALSNDNGNVWTPYYTADQVARLPDVDWYREVTKKATPYTDADVSVSGGDKTVRYFVLFGYMGQRGIYDTPTNDTLANAGIDRYNIRTNLDMNLFGFLEAKVDVGGRIEDRRYPNRAAGDLWNDLAKYPGSVYPVRNPDGTWTGTPIYNFNPLASIKALGRNSTHDRTLQANFQLKERLDFLVEGLYLSEAMSL
;
A
#
# COMPACT_ATOMS: atom_id res chain seq x y z
N GLY A 1 9.99 -27.52 7.68
CA GLY A 1 8.65 -27.80 7.15
C GLY A 1 8.75 -28.26 5.74
N THR A 2 8.42 -29.52 5.49
CA THR A 2 8.38 -30.11 4.17
C THR A 2 7.30 -29.44 3.33
N SER A 3 7.68 -28.64 2.36
CA SER A 3 6.76 -28.19 1.30
C SER A 3 6.51 -29.35 0.31
N ALA A 4 5.95 -30.46 0.77
CA ALA A 4 5.33 -31.40 -0.12
C ALA A 4 4.08 -30.72 -0.69
N ARG A 5 4.04 -30.45 -1.98
CA ARG A 5 2.83 -30.05 -2.71
C ARG A 5 1.80 -31.18 -2.56
N THR A 6 1.02 -31.12 -1.51
CA THR A 6 -0.12 -32.03 -1.33
C THR A 6 -1.16 -31.62 -2.36
N LYS A 7 -1.69 -32.59 -3.13
CA LYS A 7 -2.78 -32.29 -4.08
C LYS A 7 -3.92 -31.67 -3.31
N ALA A 8 -4.53 -30.59 -3.85
CA ALA A 8 -5.61 -29.83 -3.21
C ALA A 8 -6.76 -30.70 -2.67
N VAL A 9 -7.00 -31.86 -3.30
CA VAL A 9 -8.00 -32.86 -2.88
C VAL A 9 -7.67 -33.55 -1.53
N LEU A 10 -6.40 -33.51 -1.10
CA LEU A 10 -5.95 -34.17 0.15
C LEU A 10 -5.73 -33.15 1.29
N VAL A 11 -5.97 -31.86 1.05
CA VAL A 11 -5.85 -30.82 2.07
C VAL A 11 -7.16 -30.75 2.84
N THR A 12 -7.16 -31.21 4.07
CA THR A 12 -8.33 -31.15 4.98
C THR A 12 -8.50 -29.76 5.60
N SER A 13 -7.52 -28.86 5.45
CA SER A 13 -7.54 -27.49 5.97
C SER A 13 -8.01 -26.50 4.91
N SER A 14 -8.82 -25.52 5.31
CA SER A 14 -9.26 -24.42 4.43
C SER A 14 -8.12 -23.43 4.20
N VAL A 15 -7.38 -23.63 3.12
CA VAL A 15 -6.36 -22.69 2.64
C VAL A 15 -6.92 -21.96 1.44
N SER A 16 -6.92 -20.62 1.52
CA SER A 16 -7.27 -19.78 0.37
C SER A 16 -6.00 -19.20 -0.21
N SER A 17 -5.82 -19.31 -1.52
CA SER A 17 -4.60 -18.87 -2.20
C SER A 17 -4.91 -18.05 -3.44
N VAL A 18 -4.01 -17.10 -3.74
CA VAL A 18 -3.99 -16.32 -4.99
C VAL A 18 -2.56 -16.27 -5.52
N THR A 19 -2.41 -16.19 -6.83
CA THR A 19 -1.11 -16.02 -7.47
C THR A 19 -0.73 -14.54 -7.57
N GLY A 20 0.56 -14.23 -7.72
CA GLY A 20 1.03 -12.87 -7.94
C GLY A 20 0.41 -12.22 -9.18
N ASP A 21 0.20 -13.00 -10.24
CA ASP A 21 -0.39 -12.52 -11.48
C ASP A 21 -1.88 -12.16 -11.31
N GLU A 22 -2.64 -12.92 -10.50
CA GLU A 22 -4.06 -12.64 -10.19
C GLU A 22 -4.24 -11.37 -9.36
N VAL A 23 -3.28 -11.02 -8.49
CA VAL A 23 -3.36 -9.82 -7.66
C VAL A 23 -2.71 -8.59 -8.30
N SER A 24 -2.13 -8.72 -9.48
CA SER A 24 -1.41 -7.62 -10.15
C SER A 24 -2.37 -6.56 -10.70
N ILE A 25 -2.73 -5.60 -9.85
CA ILE A 25 -3.51 -4.40 -10.20
C ILE A 25 -2.66 -3.14 -9.94
N PRO A 26 -2.98 -2.00 -10.57
CA PRO A 26 -2.27 -0.73 -10.35
C PRO A 26 -2.45 -0.22 -8.91
N SER A 27 -1.56 -0.60 -8.01
CA SER A 27 -1.49 -0.14 -6.62
C SER A 27 -0.06 -0.19 -6.12
N ALA A 28 0.31 0.71 -5.22
CA ALA A 28 1.62 0.72 -4.59
C ALA A 28 1.78 -0.39 -3.53
N ASN A 29 0.67 -0.91 -2.99
CA ASN A 29 0.68 -1.86 -1.87
C ASN A 29 -0.03 -3.17 -2.22
N ILE A 30 0.63 -4.30 -1.92
CA ILE A 30 0.04 -5.63 -2.12
C ILE A 30 -1.23 -5.81 -1.27
N ASN A 31 -1.29 -5.20 -0.08
CA ASN A 31 -2.47 -5.27 0.79
C ASN A 31 -3.74 -4.80 0.05
N ASN A 32 -3.65 -3.69 -0.69
CA ASN A 32 -4.76 -3.14 -1.46
C ASN A 32 -5.16 -4.05 -2.63
N MET A 33 -4.18 -4.74 -3.21
CA MET A 33 -4.39 -5.67 -4.32
C MET A 33 -5.13 -6.94 -3.89
N LEU A 34 -5.14 -7.27 -2.58
CA LEU A 34 -5.83 -8.43 -2.03
C LEU A 34 -7.32 -8.20 -1.78
N TYR A 35 -7.82 -6.98 -1.97
CA TYR A 35 -9.24 -6.65 -1.74
C TYR A 35 -10.16 -7.54 -2.57
N GLY A 36 -11.05 -8.27 -1.88
CA GLY A 36 -12.03 -9.17 -2.50
C GLY A 36 -11.44 -10.41 -3.19
N ARG A 37 -10.12 -10.68 -3.07
CA ARG A 37 -9.45 -11.80 -3.75
C ARG A 37 -9.37 -13.07 -2.92
N ILE A 38 -9.32 -12.94 -1.60
CA ILE A 38 -9.14 -14.07 -0.69
C ILE A 38 -10.35 -14.18 0.24
N PRO A 39 -11.14 -15.26 0.17
CA PRO A 39 -12.28 -15.47 1.06
C PRO A 39 -11.86 -15.47 2.54
N GLY A 40 -12.53 -14.65 3.36
CA GLY A 40 -12.27 -14.51 4.78
C GLY A 40 -11.11 -13.58 5.16
N LEU A 41 -10.46 -12.95 4.18
CA LEU A 41 -9.54 -11.84 4.40
C LEU A 41 -10.32 -10.53 4.34
N VAL A 42 -10.28 -9.75 5.41
CA VAL A 42 -10.83 -8.39 5.48
C VAL A 42 -9.71 -7.41 5.14
N VAL A 43 -9.98 -6.54 4.19
CA VAL A 43 -9.05 -5.49 3.75
C VAL A 43 -9.73 -4.16 3.98
N SER A 44 -9.13 -3.29 4.81
CA SER A 44 -9.68 -1.97 5.15
C SER A 44 -8.67 -0.88 4.85
N GLN A 45 -8.97 -0.06 3.87
CA GLN A 45 -8.15 1.09 3.49
C GLN A 45 -8.77 2.37 4.02
N THR A 46 -8.01 3.14 4.79
CA THR A 46 -8.45 4.40 5.40
C THR A 46 -7.88 5.63 4.72
N ASN A 47 -6.82 5.47 3.93
CA ASN A 47 -6.13 6.55 3.23
C ASN A 47 -5.76 6.11 1.82
N GLY A 48 -5.83 7.01 0.85
CA GLY A 48 -5.43 6.78 -0.55
C GLY A 48 -4.19 7.56 -0.97
N GLU A 49 -3.46 8.18 -0.04
CA GLU A 49 -2.26 8.95 -0.34
C GLU A 49 -1.09 8.04 -0.71
N PRO A 50 -0.41 8.26 -1.85
CA PRO A 50 0.69 7.43 -2.31
C PRO A 50 1.77 7.23 -1.25
N GLY A 51 2.09 5.96 -0.96
CA GLY A 51 3.06 5.56 0.08
C GLY A 51 2.50 5.49 1.50
N TYR A 52 1.26 5.90 1.73
CA TYR A 52 0.52 5.81 2.99
C TYR A 52 -0.85 5.15 2.84
N ASP A 53 -1.10 4.56 1.70
CA ASP A 53 -2.37 3.97 1.28
C ASP A 53 -2.51 2.48 1.65
N ALA A 54 -1.59 1.92 2.42
CA ALA A 54 -1.61 0.51 2.79
C ALA A 54 -2.86 0.16 3.60
N ALA A 55 -3.65 -0.79 3.08
CA ALA A 55 -4.79 -1.31 3.79
C ALA A 55 -4.38 -2.17 5.00
N ALA A 56 -5.15 -2.08 6.07
CA ALA A 56 -5.07 -3.03 7.17
C ALA A 56 -5.69 -4.36 6.75
N LEU A 57 -5.03 -5.46 7.14
CA LEU A 57 -5.49 -6.82 6.87
C LEU A 57 -5.96 -7.48 8.15
N GLY A 58 -7.09 -8.19 8.08
CA GLY A 58 -7.63 -9.00 9.16
C GLY A 58 -8.21 -10.31 8.64
N ILE A 59 -8.10 -11.38 9.42
CA ILE A 59 -8.68 -12.67 9.08
C ILE A 59 -9.84 -12.93 10.04
N ARG A 60 -11.04 -13.15 9.49
CA ARG A 60 -12.28 -13.42 10.27
C ARG A 60 -12.65 -12.34 11.29
N GLY A 61 -12.15 -11.10 11.13
CA GLY A 61 -12.40 -9.98 12.02
C GLY A 61 -11.36 -9.82 13.14
N VAL A 62 -11.66 -8.97 14.13
CA VAL A 62 -10.76 -8.69 15.27
C VAL A 62 -11.02 -9.76 16.35
N ALA A 63 -10.05 -10.64 16.55
CA ALA A 63 -10.17 -11.73 17.51
C ALA A 63 -9.69 -11.36 18.93
N THR A 64 -8.91 -10.30 19.07
CA THR A 64 -8.34 -9.87 20.36
C THR A 64 -8.33 -8.35 20.51
N TYR A 65 -8.42 -7.84 21.74
CA TYR A 65 -8.29 -6.41 22.05
C TYR A 65 -6.83 -5.91 22.06
N ASN A 66 -5.85 -6.79 22.22
CA ASN A 66 -4.45 -6.39 22.43
C ASN A 66 -3.65 -6.27 21.14
N ASN A 67 -3.63 -7.31 20.31
CA ASN A 67 -2.86 -7.32 19.05
C ASN A 67 -3.53 -8.24 18.04
N SER A 68 -4.08 -7.65 16.98
CA SER A 68 -4.68 -8.38 15.85
C SER A 68 -3.75 -8.49 14.64
N SER A 69 -2.46 -8.14 14.79
CA SER A 69 -1.50 -8.22 13.68
C SER A 69 -1.34 -9.66 13.18
N LEU A 70 -1.29 -9.79 11.86
CA LEU A 70 -1.11 -11.08 11.20
C LEU A 70 0.39 -11.33 11.02
N PRO A 71 0.91 -12.47 11.50
CA PRO A 71 2.26 -12.87 11.15
C PRO A 71 2.34 -13.21 9.66
N VAL A 72 3.42 -12.75 9.05
CA VAL A 72 3.72 -12.98 7.63
C VAL A 72 4.97 -13.82 7.52
N TYR A 73 4.95 -14.80 6.64
CA TYR A 73 6.09 -15.62 6.30
C TYR A 73 6.37 -15.53 4.81
N VAL A 74 7.62 -15.24 4.45
CA VAL A 74 8.08 -15.22 3.05
C VAL A 74 9.13 -16.33 2.89
N ASP A 75 8.86 -17.27 2.01
CA ASP A 75 9.72 -18.46 1.76
C ASP A 75 10.12 -19.23 3.01
N GLY A 76 9.24 -19.25 4.03
CA GLY A 76 9.45 -19.95 5.31
C GLY A 76 10.05 -19.11 6.42
N PHE A 77 10.48 -17.89 6.16
CA PHE A 77 11.02 -16.97 7.16
C PHE A 77 9.96 -15.95 7.60
N GLN A 78 9.86 -15.76 8.91
CA GLN A 78 8.96 -14.77 9.47
C GLN A 78 9.46 -13.35 9.13
N THR A 79 8.58 -12.52 8.63
CA THR A 79 8.83 -11.12 8.35
C THR A 79 7.74 -10.23 8.94
N ASN A 80 7.84 -8.93 8.78
CA ASN A 80 6.83 -7.98 9.26
C ASN A 80 5.87 -7.56 8.13
N MET A 81 4.72 -7.01 8.52
CA MET A 81 3.71 -6.51 7.58
C MET A 81 4.25 -5.36 6.72
N ALA A 82 5.18 -4.55 7.25
CA ALA A 82 5.80 -3.47 6.49
C ALA A 82 6.68 -3.96 5.34
N TYR A 83 7.29 -5.14 5.47
CA TYR A 83 7.98 -5.77 4.36
C TYR A 83 7.00 -6.35 3.33
N PHE A 84 5.99 -7.08 3.80
CA PHE A 84 4.99 -7.72 2.95
C PHE A 84 4.24 -6.73 2.06
N GLN A 85 3.74 -5.63 2.64
CA GLN A 85 2.90 -4.66 1.91
C GLN A 85 3.57 -4.07 0.66
N PHE A 86 4.89 -4.14 0.60
CA PHE A 86 5.67 -3.56 -0.48
C PHE A 86 6.31 -4.59 -1.41
N LEU A 87 6.01 -5.87 -1.26
CA LEU A 87 6.41 -6.88 -2.24
C LEU A 87 5.80 -6.58 -3.61
N SER A 88 6.57 -6.79 -4.66
CA SER A 88 6.04 -6.69 -6.02
C SER A 88 5.24 -7.95 -6.38
N PRO A 89 4.04 -7.83 -6.98
CA PRO A 89 3.34 -8.99 -7.52
C PRO A 89 4.20 -9.83 -8.48
N ALA A 90 5.13 -9.19 -9.19
CA ALA A 90 6.01 -9.85 -10.14
C ALA A 90 7.00 -10.83 -9.48
N GLU A 91 7.35 -10.64 -8.20
CA GLU A 91 8.21 -11.56 -7.46
C GLU A 91 7.45 -12.70 -6.77
N ILE A 92 6.11 -12.62 -6.68
CA ILE A 92 5.27 -13.56 -5.95
C ILE A 92 4.79 -14.68 -6.87
N ASP A 93 5.00 -15.94 -6.46
CA ASP A 93 4.36 -17.11 -7.06
C ASP A 93 2.95 -17.27 -6.48
N ARG A 94 2.83 -17.23 -5.13
CA ARG A 94 1.57 -17.44 -4.43
C ARG A 94 1.53 -16.75 -3.07
N ILE A 95 0.33 -16.29 -2.70
CA ILE A 95 -0.03 -15.86 -1.35
C ILE A 95 -1.09 -16.80 -0.84
N GLU A 96 -0.87 -17.38 0.32
CA GLU A 96 -1.77 -18.30 0.99
C GLU A 96 -2.18 -17.70 2.34
N VAL A 97 -3.47 -17.77 2.65
CA VAL A 97 -4.00 -17.35 3.96
C VAL A 97 -4.43 -18.59 4.74
N LEU A 98 -3.68 -18.87 5.80
CA LEU A 98 -3.92 -19.98 6.71
C LEU A 98 -4.85 -19.49 7.82
N LYS A 99 -6.00 -20.12 7.97
CA LYS A 99 -7.06 -19.67 8.88
C LYS A 99 -7.66 -20.76 9.74
N ASP A 100 -7.32 -22.04 9.51
CA ASP A 100 -7.83 -23.16 10.26
C ASP A 100 -6.80 -23.71 11.24
N ALA A 101 -7.27 -24.22 12.37
CA ALA A 101 -6.43 -24.70 13.45
C ALA A 101 -5.39 -25.75 13.01
N ALA A 102 -5.76 -26.66 12.09
CA ALA A 102 -4.83 -27.67 11.56
C ALA A 102 -3.68 -27.03 10.77
N ALA A 103 -3.96 -26.00 9.96
CA ALA A 103 -2.94 -25.27 9.21
C ALA A 103 -2.08 -24.36 10.11
N LEU A 104 -2.64 -23.89 11.22
CA LEU A 104 -1.99 -22.97 12.14
C LEU A 104 -1.18 -23.69 13.24
N ALA A 105 -1.39 -24.99 13.46
CA ALA A 105 -0.72 -25.77 14.50
C ALA A 105 0.83 -25.60 14.51
N PRO A 106 1.54 -25.57 13.37
CA PRO A 106 2.99 -25.36 13.34
C PRO A 106 3.45 -23.99 13.86
N PHE A 107 2.56 -22.99 13.90
CA PHE A 107 2.86 -21.60 14.29
C PHE A 107 2.55 -21.34 15.78
N GLY A 108 1.92 -22.31 16.48
CA GLY A 108 1.55 -22.18 17.88
C GLY A 108 0.69 -20.94 18.16
N MET A 109 0.92 -20.29 19.29
CA MET A 109 0.17 -19.08 19.68
C MET A 109 0.33 -17.90 18.73
N ARG A 110 1.44 -17.82 18.00
CA ARG A 110 1.67 -16.74 17.02
C ARG A 110 0.71 -16.82 15.83
N GLY A 111 0.19 -18.01 15.53
CA GLY A 111 -0.78 -18.23 14.47
C GLY A 111 -2.24 -17.98 14.86
N ALA A 112 -2.55 -17.59 16.11
CA ALA A 112 -3.92 -17.50 16.60
C ALA A 112 -4.85 -16.61 15.78
N ASN A 113 -4.32 -15.51 15.19
CA ASN A 113 -5.07 -14.59 14.33
C ASN A 113 -5.09 -15.02 12.86
N GLY A 114 -4.47 -16.15 12.50
CA GLY A 114 -4.19 -16.57 11.14
C GLY A 114 -2.77 -16.19 10.70
N VAL A 115 -2.35 -16.72 9.56
CA VAL A 115 -1.00 -16.53 9.00
C VAL A 115 -1.10 -16.20 7.51
N ILE A 116 -0.33 -15.23 7.05
CA ILE A 116 -0.10 -14.97 5.63
C ILE A 116 1.20 -15.67 5.24
N TRP A 117 1.10 -16.58 4.29
CA TRP A 117 2.25 -17.32 3.77
C TRP A 117 2.50 -16.92 2.32
N VAL A 118 3.67 -16.43 2.03
CA VAL A 118 4.07 -15.99 0.70
C VAL A 118 5.17 -16.91 0.17
N THR A 119 4.97 -17.38 -1.05
CA THR A 119 5.99 -18.11 -1.81
C THR A 119 6.43 -17.22 -2.97
N THR A 120 7.72 -16.99 -3.12
CA THR A 120 8.25 -16.20 -4.22
C THR A 120 8.57 -17.05 -5.45
N LYS A 121 8.63 -16.42 -6.62
CA LYS A 121 8.96 -17.09 -7.89
C LYS A 121 10.38 -17.64 -7.84
N ARG A 122 10.57 -18.84 -8.40
CA ARG A 122 11.85 -19.54 -8.45
C ARG A 122 12.19 -19.95 -9.87
N GLY A 123 13.47 -20.22 -10.10
CA GLY A 123 13.95 -20.78 -11.35
C GLY A 123 13.37 -22.16 -11.64
N ARG A 124 13.22 -22.47 -12.92
CA ARG A 124 12.81 -23.79 -13.42
C ARG A 124 13.87 -24.35 -14.34
N ILE A 125 13.97 -25.66 -14.40
CA ILE A 125 14.89 -26.33 -15.35
C ILE A 125 14.45 -25.98 -16.77
N GLY A 126 15.36 -25.44 -17.55
CA GLY A 126 15.10 -25.03 -18.93
C GLY A 126 15.96 -23.85 -19.38
N ARG A 127 15.78 -23.46 -20.62
CA ARG A 127 16.46 -22.29 -21.19
C ARG A 127 16.08 -21.02 -20.44
N PRO A 128 16.98 -20.02 -20.36
CA PRO A 128 16.67 -18.73 -19.78
C PRO A 128 15.42 -18.12 -20.42
N ARG A 129 14.46 -17.71 -19.58
CA ARG A 129 13.25 -16.99 -19.99
C ARG A 129 13.30 -15.58 -19.43
N VAL A 130 13.26 -14.61 -20.32
CA VAL A 130 13.15 -13.19 -19.96
C VAL A 130 11.67 -12.80 -20.05
N THR A 131 11.19 -12.12 -19.03
CA THR A 131 9.84 -11.53 -19.00
C THR A 131 9.97 -10.05 -18.72
N VAL A 132 9.32 -9.22 -19.51
CA VAL A 132 9.29 -7.77 -19.35
C VAL A 132 7.83 -7.35 -19.29
N ASN A 133 7.45 -6.64 -18.23
CA ASN A 133 6.15 -6.04 -18.07
C ASN A 133 6.31 -4.53 -17.93
N VAL A 134 5.51 -3.77 -18.64
CA VAL A 134 5.43 -2.31 -18.51
C VAL A 134 3.97 -1.92 -18.46
N ARG A 135 3.61 -1.19 -17.43
CA ARG A 135 2.25 -0.70 -17.20
C ARG A 135 2.29 0.80 -16.96
N GLY A 136 1.45 1.53 -17.65
CA GLY A 136 1.21 2.95 -17.44
C GLY A 136 -0.26 3.18 -17.22
N GLY A 137 -0.59 4.14 -16.38
CA GLY A 137 -1.98 4.46 -16.09
C GLY A 137 -2.16 5.89 -15.61
N VAL A 138 -3.41 6.29 -15.50
CA VAL A 138 -3.84 7.56 -14.97
C VAL A 138 -4.75 7.29 -13.77
N GLN A 139 -4.42 7.92 -12.66
CA GLN A 139 -5.21 7.85 -11.44
C GLN A 139 -6.04 9.11 -11.28
N GLN A 140 -7.28 8.95 -10.90
CA GLN A 140 -8.22 10.04 -10.65
C GLN A 140 -8.84 9.87 -9.27
N PRO A 141 -9.04 10.98 -8.51
CA PRO A 141 -9.78 10.90 -7.26
C PRO A 141 -11.23 10.51 -7.56
N MET A 142 -11.72 9.48 -6.86
CA MET A 142 -13.13 9.08 -6.91
C MET A 142 -13.86 9.69 -5.74
N ASN A 143 -15.09 10.16 -5.99
CA ASN A 143 -15.99 10.63 -4.94
C ASN A 143 -15.45 11.80 -4.09
N LEU A 144 -14.78 12.78 -4.73
CA LEU A 144 -14.51 14.04 -4.04
C LEU A 144 -15.84 14.66 -3.59
N GLN A 145 -15.87 15.09 -2.34
CA GLN A 145 -17.04 15.80 -1.80
C GLN A 145 -17.27 17.07 -2.63
N LYS A 146 -18.53 17.35 -2.90
CA LYS A 146 -18.92 18.61 -3.55
C LYS A 146 -19.31 19.59 -2.43
N PRO A 147 -18.49 20.63 -2.17
CA PRO A 147 -18.83 21.61 -1.16
C PRO A 147 -20.06 22.40 -1.59
N LEU A 148 -20.82 22.89 -0.62
CA LEU A 148 -21.89 23.81 -0.88
C LEU A 148 -21.31 25.11 -1.46
N ARG A 149 -21.96 25.62 -2.49
CA ARG A 149 -21.65 26.95 -3.02
C ARG A 149 -22.08 28.00 -2.00
N THR A 150 -21.46 29.18 -2.05
CA THR A 150 -21.66 30.27 -1.08
C THR A 150 -23.12 30.61 -0.91
N GLY A 151 -23.90 30.71 -2.01
CA GLY A 151 -25.33 31.02 -1.93
C GLY A 151 -26.14 29.96 -1.18
N ASP A 152 -25.89 28.68 -1.43
CA ASP A 152 -26.57 27.58 -0.73
C ASP A 152 -26.16 27.51 0.74
N TYR A 153 -24.86 27.66 1.02
CA TYR A 153 -24.32 27.64 2.36
C TYR A 153 -24.95 28.76 3.22
N THR A 154 -24.94 29.98 2.73
CA THR A 154 -25.48 31.15 3.46
C THR A 154 -27.00 31.08 3.66
N ARG A 155 -27.71 30.54 2.66
CA ARG A 155 -29.15 30.27 2.78
C ARG A 155 -29.46 29.27 3.90
N LEU A 156 -28.79 28.12 3.88
CA LEU A 156 -28.97 27.06 4.88
C LEU A 156 -28.52 27.51 6.27
N TYR A 157 -27.46 28.31 6.35
CA TYR A 157 -27.01 28.90 7.63
C TYR A 157 -28.08 29.84 8.24
N ASN A 158 -28.65 30.72 7.43
CA ASN A 158 -29.73 31.59 7.86
C ASN A 158 -30.96 30.79 8.28
N GLU A 159 -31.32 29.74 7.55
CA GLU A 159 -32.42 28.84 7.87
C GLU A 159 -32.20 28.13 9.22
N ALA A 160 -31.00 27.61 9.47
CA ALA A 160 -30.64 26.99 10.74
C ALA A 160 -30.80 27.96 11.92
N LEU A 161 -30.27 29.19 11.77
CA LEU A 161 -30.43 30.22 12.80
C LEU A 161 -31.92 30.61 13.04
N SER A 162 -32.75 30.67 11.99
CA SER A 162 -34.18 30.91 12.15
C SER A 162 -34.85 29.79 12.94
N ASN A 163 -34.50 28.54 12.67
CA ASN A 163 -35.03 27.38 13.40
C ASN A 163 -34.64 27.42 14.88
N ASP A 164 -33.36 27.74 15.16
CA ASP A 164 -32.85 27.88 16.54
C ASP A 164 -33.53 29.02 17.31
N ASN A 165 -33.95 30.09 16.61
CA ASN A 165 -34.62 31.25 17.17
C ASN A 165 -36.18 31.13 17.16
N GLY A 166 -36.72 29.92 17.18
CA GLY A 166 -38.18 29.71 17.22
C GLY A 166 -38.88 30.11 15.93
N ASN A 167 -38.25 29.92 14.78
CA ASN A 167 -38.73 30.31 13.44
C ASN A 167 -38.85 31.83 13.20
N VAL A 168 -38.14 32.63 13.99
CA VAL A 168 -38.03 34.08 13.72
C VAL A 168 -36.92 34.30 12.70
N TRP A 169 -37.28 34.83 11.52
CA TRP A 169 -36.31 35.10 10.47
C TRP A 169 -35.45 36.32 10.78
N THR A 170 -34.19 36.06 11.20
CA THR A 170 -33.15 37.07 11.42
C THR A 170 -31.91 36.64 10.68
N PRO A 171 -31.77 37.00 9.39
CA PRO A 171 -30.67 36.48 8.59
C PRO A 171 -29.32 37.03 9.09
N TYR A 172 -28.37 36.14 9.32
CA TYR A 172 -26.98 36.50 9.59
C TYR A 172 -26.29 37.02 8.33
N TYR A 173 -26.55 36.39 7.19
CA TYR A 173 -26.07 36.81 5.88
C TYR A 173 -27.19 37.54 5.13
N THR A 174 -27.04 38.85 4.90
CA THR A 174 -27.94 39.62 4.03
C THR A 174 -27.60 39.40 2.55
N ALA A 175 -28.54 39.69 1.63
CA ALA A 175 -28.31 39.52 0.19
C ALA A 175 -27.09 40.32 -0.32
N ASP A 176 -26.89 41.53 0.17
CA ASP A 176 -25.76 42.38 -0.20
C ASP A 176 -24.42 41.84 0.31
N GLN A 177 -24.43 41.22 1.48
CA GLN A 177 -23.24 40.53 2.00
C GLN A 177 -22.91 39.29 1.16
N VAL A 178 -23.91 38.45 0.87
CA VAL A 178 -23.75 37.26 0.05
C VAL A 178 -23.16 37.57 -1.32
N ALA A 179 -23.60 38.67 -1.95
CA ALA A 179 -23.07 39.09 -3.25
C ALA A 179 -21.56 39.45 -3.26
N ARG A 180 -21.00 39.78 -2.08
CA ARG A 180 -19.58 40.16 -1.92
C ARG A 180 -18.71 39.03 -1.37
N LEU A 181 -19.32 37.96 -0.89
CA LEU A 181 -18.56 36.81 -0.36
C LEU A 181 -17.87 36.06 -1.48
N PRO A 182 -16.69 35.52 -1.22
CA PRO A 182 -16.03 34.60 -2.15
C PRO A 182 -16.83 33.30 -2.31
N ASP A 183 -16.53 32.56 -3.37
CA ASP A 183 -17.14 31.28 -3.66
C ASP A 183 -16.08 30.29 -4.11
N VAL A 184 -15.27 29.82 -3.15
CA VAL A 184 -14.09 28.99 -3.38
C VAL A 184 -14.47 27.52 -3.28
N ASP A 185 -14.16 26.76 -4.30
CA ASP A 185 -14.16 25.29 -4.25
C ASP A 185 -12.78 24.78 -3.81
N TRP A 186 -12.58 24.62 -2.51
CA TRP A 186 -11.31 24.21 -1.93
C TRP A 186 -10.80 22.88 -2.45
N TYR A 187 -11.69 21.92 -2.72
CA TYR A 187 -11.27 20.63 -3.30
C TYR A 187 -10.65 20.82 -4.68
N ARG A 188 -11.27 21.65 -5.50
CA ARG A 188 -10.77 21.94 -6.85
C ARG A 188 -9.48 22.74 -6.86
N GLU A 189 -9.31 23.66 -5.90
CA GLU A 189 -8.09 24.45 -5.75
C GLU A 189 -6.88 23.60 -5.30
N VAL A 190 -7.14 22.57 -4.49
CA VAL A 190 -6.11 21.76 -3.86
C VAL A 190 -5.75 20.54 -4.70
N THR A 191 -6.65 20.05 -5.58
CA THR A 191 -6.46 18.77 -6.25
C THR A 191 -6.35 18.89 -7.76
N LYS A 192 -5.48 18.04 -8.34
CA LYS A 192 -5.44 17.76 -9.78
C LYS A 192 -6.53 16.78 -10.17
N LYS A 193 -7.01 16.88 -11.39
CA LYS A 193 -8.01 15.93 -11.93
C LYS A 193 -7.45 14.54 -12.13
N ALA A 194 -6.15 14.43 -12.44
CA ALA A 194 -5.52 13.16 -12.74
C ALA A 194 -4.00 13.22 -12.54
N THR A 195 -3.40 12.09 -12.21
CA THR A 195 -1.96 11.93 -11.99
C THR A 195 -1.45 10.62 -12.59
N PRO A 196 -0.16 10.55 -13.00
CA PRO A 196 0.38 9.36 -13.62
C PRO A 196 0.71 8.27 -12.58
N TYR A 197 0.56 7.02 -13.02
CA TYR A 197 1.06 5.81 -12.41
C TYR A 197 1.93 5.07 -13.43
N THR A 198 3.08 4.57 -13.01
CA THR A 198 3.99 3.78 -13.84
C THR A 198 4.50 2.60 -13.04
N ASP A 199 4.51 1.43 -13.66
CA ASP A 199 5.05 0.21 -13.11
C ASP A 199 5.76 -0.56 -14.23
N ALA A 200 6.98 -0.97 -13.99
CA ALA A 200 7.77 -1.73 -14.96
C ALA A 200 8.64 -2.76 -14.24
N ASP A 201 8.65 -3.98 -14.75
CA ASP A 201 9.54 -5.02 -14.23
C ASP A 201 10.17 -5.84 -15.35
N VAL A 202 11.37 -6.30 -15.09
CA VAL A 202 12.07 -7.27 -15.90
C VAL A 202 12.51 -8.43 -15.01
N SER A 203 12.24 -9.65 -15.46
CA SER A 203 12.71 -10.84 -14.75
C SER A 203 13.36 -11.83 -15.70
N VAL A 204 14.33 -12.55 -15.16
CA VAL A 204 15.02 -13.64 -15.86
C VAL A 204 14.97 -14.88 -14.99
N SER A 205 14.50 -15.99 -15.54
CA SER A 205 14.44 -17.26 -14.83
C SER A 205 14.93 -18.40 -15.72
N GLY A 206 15.61 -19.37 -15.12
CA GLY A 206 16.14 -20.53 -15.85
C GLY A 206 16.92 -21.45 -14.92
N GLY A 207 17.64 -22.37 -15.52
CA GLY A 207 18.54 -23.25 -14.81
C GLY A 207 18.57 -24.67 -15.33
N ASP A 208 19.35 -25.47 -14.64
CA ASP A 208 19.50 -26.90 -14.89
C ASP A 208 19.19 -27.73 -13.62
N LYS A 209 19.67 -28.97 -13.58
CA LYS A 209 19.50 -29.84 -12.41
C LYS A 209 20.36 -29.41 -11.23
N THR A 210 21.46 -28.70 -11.48
CA THR A 210 22.41 -28.25 -10.47
C THR A 210 22.08 -26.89 -9.92
N VAL A 211 21.73 -25.92 -10.78
CA VAL A 211 21.45 -24.55 -10.38
C VAL A 211 20.20 -24.05 -11.10
N ARG A 212 19.26 -23.50 -10.33
CA ARG A 212 18.08 -22.80 -10.85
C ARG A 212 18.06 -21.39 -10.27
N TYR A 213 17.71 -20.43 -11.08
CA TYR A 213 17.72 -19.03 -10.69
C TYR A 213 16.48 -18.28 -11.15
N PHE A 214 16.09 -17.31 -10.34
CA PHE A 214 15.13 -16.27 -10.67
C PHE A 214 15.73 -14.93 -10.24
N VAL A 215 15.77 -13.97 -11.15
CA VAL A 215 16.23 -12.60 -10.88
C VAL A 215 15.17 -11.66 -11.38
N LEU A 216 14.82 -10.65 -10.58
CA LEU A 216 13.84 -9.59 -10.91
C LEU A 216 14.41 -8.24 -10.55
N PHE A 217 14.17 -7.28 -11.41
CA PHE A 217 14.31 -5.85 -11.15
C PHE A 217 12.98 -5.17 -11.51
N GLY A 218 12.44 -4.37 -10.60
CA GLY A 218 11.18 -3.65 -10.76
C GLY A 218 11.30 -2.19 -10.37
N TYR A 219 10.55 -1.34 -11.06
CA TYR A 219 10.33 0.06 -10.73
C TYR A 219 8.83 0.35 -10.66
N MET A 220 8.40 1.11 -9.66
CA MET A 220 7.05 1.62 -9.53
C MET A 220 7.09 3.10 -9.13
N GLY A 221 6.36 3.92 -9.86
CA GLY A 221 6.19 5.34 -9.59
C GLY A 221 4.70 5.71 -9.50
N GLN A 222 4.32 6.35 -8.40
CA GLN A 222 2.96 6.85 -8.20
C GLN A 222 3.02 8.30 -7.73
N ARG A 223 2.14 9.16 -8.25
CA ARG A 223 2.06 10.58 -7.88
C ARG A 223 0.72 10.87 -7.23
N GLY A 224 0.76 11.74 -6.21
CA GLY A 224 -0.44 12.22 -5.52
C GLY A 224 -1.19 13.28 -6.32
N ILE A 225 -2.41 13.53 -5.87
CA ILE A 225 -3.36 14.40 -6.56
C ILE A 225 -3.27 15.87 -6.15
N TYR A 226 -2.34 16.25 -5.28
CA TYR A 226 -2.23 17.65 -4.84
C TYR A 226 -1.74 18.56 -5.97
N ASP A 227 -2.33 19.75 -6.08
CA ASP A 227 -1.93 20.78 -7.02
C ASP A 227 -0.75 21.59 -6.45
N THR A 228 0.45 21.06 -6.61
CA THR A 228 1.69 21.70 -6.19
C THR A 228 2.24 22.64 -7.26
N PRO A 229 3.12 23.61 -6.91
CA PRO A 229 3.78 24.48 -7.88
C PRO A 229 4.47 23.68 -8.99
N THR A 230 4.47 24.22 -10.19
CA THR A 230 5.11 23.58 -11.36
C THR A 230 6.63 23.47 -11.22
N ASN A 231 7.23 24.36 -10.46
CA ASN A 231 8.67 24.38 -10.17
C ASN A 231 9.07 23.50 -8.97
N ASP A 232 8.11 23.05 -8.15
CA ASP A 232 8.35 22.15 -7.04
C ASP A 232 7.38 20.95 -7.07
N THR A 233 7.58 20.10 -8.04
CA THR A 233 6.83 18.82 -8.16
C THR A 233 7.09 17.88 -7.00
N LEU A 234 8.13 18.17 -6.19
CA LEU A 234 8.50 17.35 -5.04
C LEU A 234 7.63 17.62 -3.81
N ALA A 235 6.88 18.72 -3.77
CA ALA A 235 5.94 19.01 -2.68
C ALA A 235 4.66 18.15 -2.74
N ASN A 236 4.37 17.52 -3.90
CA ASN A 236 3.25 16.59 -4.03
C ASN A 236 3.55 15.28 -3.29
N ALA A 237 2.49 14.61 -2.82
CA ALA A 237 2.61 13.23 -2.39
C ALA A 237 3.10 12.35 -3.55
N GLY A 238 3.94 11.39 -3.25
CA GLY A 238 4.45 10.49 -4.28
C GLY A 238 5.37 9.43 -3.71
N ILE A 239 5.50 8.35 -4.45
CA ILE A 239 6.37 7.24 -4.15
C ILE A 239 7.10 6.82 -5.42
N ASP A 240 8.40 6.60 -5.28
CA ASP A 240 9.26 5.93 -6.24
C ASP A 240 9.87 4.72 -5.55
N ARG A 241 9.67 3.53 -6.11
CA ARG A 241 10.14 2.27 -5.53
C ARG A 241 10.92 1.46 -6.55
N TYR A 242 12.06 0.95 -6.12
CA TYR A 242 12.88 0.00 -6.86
C TYR A 242 12.96 -1.31 -6.07
N ASN A 243 12.62 -2.41 -6.71
CA ASN A 243 12.68 -3.76 -6.13
C ASN A 243 13.70 -4.59 -6.88
N ILE A 244 14.51 -5.34 -6.13
CA ILE A 244 15.41 -6.36 -6.66
C ILE A 244 15.12 -7.66 -5.92
N ARG A 245 14.99 -8.76 -6.67
CA ARG A 245 14.85 -10.11 -6.10
C ARG A 245 15.79 -11.07 -6.81
N THR A 246 16.49 -11.88 -6.03
CA THR A 246 17.30 -12.98 -6.56
C THR A 246 17.04 -14.23 -5.72
N ASN A 247 16.56 -15.29 -6.35
CA ASN A 247 16.35 -16.59 -5.73
C ASN A 247 17.19 -17.64 -6.47
N LEU A 248 18.06 -18.31 -5.73
CA LEU A 248 18.94 -19.38 -6.23
C LEU A 248 18.61 -20.67 -5.49
N ASP A 249 18.40 -21.74 -6.25
CA ASP A 249 18.31 -23.11 -5.74
C ASP A 249 19.46 -23.91 -6.32
N MET A 250 20.28 -24.52 -5.48
CA MET A 250 21.46 -25.28 -5.87
C MET A 250 21.38 -26.70 -5.33
N ASN A 251 21.66 -27.70 -6.18
CA ASN A 251 21.82 -29.11 -5.82
C ASN A 251 23.25 -29.49 -6.09
N LEU A 252 24.07 -29.52 -5.06
CA LEU A 252 25.50 -29.78 -5.15
C LEU A 252 25.79 -31.21 -4.72
N PHE A 253 26.66 -31.88 -5.48
CA PHE A 253 27.15 -33.21 -5.18
C PHE A 253 26.07 -34.30 -4.97
N GLY A 254 24.81 -34.02 -5.31
CA GLY A 254 23.70 -34.97 -5.14
C GLY A 254 23.18 -35.11 -3.71
N PHE A 255 23.90 -34.64 -2.70
CA PHE A 255 23.48 -34.72 -1.28
C PHE A 255 23.27 -33.36 -0.62
N LEU A 256 23.74 -32.27 -1.22
CA LEU A 256 23.69 -30.94 -0.64
C LEU A 256 22.71 -30.04 -1.43
N GLU A 257 21.63 -29.62 -0.79
CA GLU A 257 20.68 -28.64 -1.34
C GLU A 257 20.90 -27.28 -0.64
N ALA A 258 21.24 -26.25 -1.39
CA ALA A 258 21.36 -24.88 -0.86
C ALA A 258 20.36 -23.95 -1.55
N LYS A 259 19.75 -23.05 -0.77
CA LYS A 259 18.89 -21.98 -1.26
C LYS A 259 19.39 -20.65 -0.74
N VAL A 260 19.46 -19.68 -1.64
CA VAL A 260 19.83 -18.30 -1.34
C VAL A 260 18.76 -17.39 -1.90
N ASP A 261 18.09 -16.65 -1.04
CA ASP A 261 17.04 -15.71 -1.40
C ASP A 261 17.46 -14.32 -0.94
N VAL A 262 17.59 -13.38 -1.87
CA VAL A 262 17.95 -11.99 -1.58
C VAL A 262 16.88 -11.08 -2.14
N GLY A 263 16.27 -10.27 -1.29
CA GLY A 263 15.32 -9.22 -1.63
C GLY A 263 15.84 -7.86 -1.23
N GLY A 264 15.90 -6.93 -2.15
CA GLY A 264 16.28 -5.54 -1.91
C GLY A 264 15.19 -4.58 -2.35
N ARG A 265 15.01 -3.50 -1.56
CA ARG A 265 14.08 -2.43 -1.90
C ARG A 265 14.68 -1.09 -1.55
N ILE A 266 14.54 -0.15 -2.48
CA ILE A 266 14.77 1.28 -2.27
C ILE A 266 13.44 1.97 -2.51
N GLU A 267 13.00 2.79 -1.56
CA GLU A 267 11.75 3.50 -1.62
C GLU A 267 11.94 4.95 -1.19
N ASP A 268 11.59 5.85 -2.09
CA ASP A 268 11.60 7.28 -1.85
C ASP A 268 10.15 7.78 -1.80
N ARG A 269 9.70 8.20 -0.60
CA ARG A 269 8.38 8.78 -0.37
C ARG A 269 8.48 10.27 -0.11
N ARG A 270 7.52 11.01 -0.65
CA ARG A 270 7.39 12.46 -0.49
C ARG A 270 5.96 12.81 -0.20
N TYR A 271 5.74 13.82 0.61
CA TYR A 271 4.41 14.33 0.94
C TYR A 271 4.49 15.77 1.45
N PRO A 272 3.41 16.56 1.31
CA PRO A 272 3.35 17.90 1.87
C PRO A 272 3.62 17.92 3.37
N ASN A 273 4.18 19.00 3.87
CA ASN A 273 4.42 19.18 5.32
C ASN A 273 3.12 19.50 6.10
N ARG A 274 2.00 19.00 5.64
CA ARG A 274 0.70 18.98 6.31
C ARG A 274 0.19 17.55 6.26
N ALA A 275 -0.19 17.00 7.41
CA ALA A 275 -0.75 15.65 7.44
C ALA A 275 -2.01 15.57 6.59
N ALA A 276 -2.15 14.50 5.79
CA ALA A 276 -3.28 14.33 4.89
C ALA A 276 -4.63 14.44 5.63
N GLY A 277 -4.75 13.80 6.80
CA GLY A 277 -5.97 13.86 7.62
C GLY A 277 -6.36 15.29 8.00
N ASP A 278 -5.39 16.12 8.38
CA ASP A 278 -5.63 17.53 8.73
C ASP A 278 -6.06 18.34 7.50
N LEU A 279 -5.36 18.14 6.37
CA LEU A 279 -5.70 18.82 5.12
C LEU A 279 -7.14 18.50 4.68
N TRP A 280 -7.50 17.21 4.67
CA TRP A 280 -8.84 16.78 4.28
C TRP A 280 -9.92 17.23 5.27
N ASN A 281 -9.61 17.29 6.57
CA ASN A 281 -10.49 17.90 7.57
C ASN A 281 -10.71 19.40 7.33
N ASP A 282 -9.64 20.13 6.98
CA ASP A 282 -9.76 21.56 6.65
C ASP A 282 -10.64 21.75 5.39
N LEU A 283 -10.43 20.94 4.34
CA LEU A 283 -11.24 20.97 3.13
C LEU A 283 -12.73 20.70 3.40
N ALA A 284 -13.04 19.81 4.36
CA ALA A 284 -14.41 19.48 4.73
C ALA A 284 -15.07 20.55 5.60
N LYS A 285 -14.28 21.28 6.41
CA LYS A 285 -14.79 22.27 7.37
C LYS A 285 -14.87 23.70 6.84
N TYR A 286 -14.06 24.04 5.83
CA TYR A 286 -13.93 25.41 5.36
C TYR A 286 -14.97 25.72 4.28
N PRO A 287 -16.01 26.52 4.61
CA PRO A 287 -16.97 26.97 3.59
C PRO A 287 -16.26 27.83 2.54
N GLY A 288 -16.68 27.73 1.30
CA GLY A 288 -16.13 28.54 0.21
C GLY A 288 -16.33 30.05 0.36
N SER A 289 -17.24 30.44 1.27
CA SER A 289 -17.58 31.82 1.59
C SER A 289 -16.65 32.50 2.60
N VAL A 290 -15.75 31.76 3.27
CA VAL A 290 -14.97 32.30 4.41
C VAL A 290 -13.95 33.35 3.97
N TYR A 291 -13.18 33.06 2.95
CA TYR A 291 -12.19 33.98 2.38
C TYR A 291 -11.77 33.55 0.97
N PRO A 292 -11.27 34.47 0.14
CA PRO A 292 -10.66 34.10 -1.16
C PRO A 292 -9.35 33.32 -0.95
N VAL A 293 -8.87 32.63 -1.96
CA VAL A 293 -7.61 31.88 -1.90
C VAL A 293 -6.42 32.78 -1.55
N ARG A 294 -6.43 34.00 -2.09
CA ARG A 294 -5.40 35.02 -1.87
C ARG A 294 -6.02 36.38 -1.64
N ASN A 295 -5.31 37.21 -0.86
CA ASN A 295 -5.58 38.62 -0.73
C ASN A 295 -5.26 39.38 -2.03
N PRO A 296 -5.78 40.59 -2.25
CA PRO A 296 -5.45 41.41 -3.42
C PRO A 296 -3.95 41.71 -3.61
N ASP A 297 -3.19 41.70 -2.53
CA ASP A 297 -1.72 41.87 -2.53
C ASP A 297 -0.95 40.55 -2.84
N GLY A 298 -1.67 39.45 -3.10
CA GLY A 298 -1.10 38.13 -3.41
C GLY A 298 -0.72 37.30 -2.21
N THR A 299 -0.87 37.79 -0.97
CA THR A 299 -0.61 37.01 0.25
C THR A 299 -1.70 35.94 0.47
N TRP A 300 -1.37 34.91 1.26
CA TRP A 300 -2.33 33.88 1.62
C TRP A 300 -3.35 34.40 2.62
N THR A 301 -4.61 34.09 2.39
CA THR A 301 -5.70 34.46 3.30
C THR A 301 -5.86 33.48 4.45
N GLY A 302 -6.39 33.99 5.54
CA GLY A 302 -6.75 33.23 6.73
C GLY A 302 -7.54 34.11 7.71
N THR A 303 -8.19 33.47 8.66
CA THR A 303 -8.89 34.15 9.77
C THR A 303 -8.50 33.50 11.09
N PRO A 304 -8.76 34.14 12.24
CA PRO A 304 -8.47 33.53 13.55
C PRO A 304 -9.16 32.19 13.77
N ILE A 305 -10.34 31.96 13.14
CA ILE A 305 -11.12 30.72 13.25
C ILE A 305 -10.60 29.69 12.23
N TYR A 306 -10.32 30.12 11.00
CA TYR A 306 -9.82 29.32 9.89
C TYR A 306 -8.41 29.79 9.55
N ASN A 307 -7.45 29.39 10.39
CA ASN A 307 -6.09 29.91 10.37
C ASN A 307 -5.15 29.20 9.37
N PHE A 308 -5.59 28.11 8.75
CA PHE A 308 -4.84 27.43 7.71
C PHE A 308 -5.54 27.58 6.36
N ASN A 309 -4.85 28.16 5.39
CA ASN A 309 -5.32 28.13 4.02
C ASN A 309 -4.96 26.77 3.40
N PRO A 310 -5.96 25.97 2.95
CA PRO A 310 -5.69 24.62 2.44
C PRO A 310 -4.68 24.59 1.29
N LEU A 311 -4.77 25.54 0.35
CA LEU A 311 -3.83 25.61 -0.77
C LEU A 311 -2.44 26.07 -0.32
N ALA A 312 -2.33 27.01 0.60
CA ALA A 312 -1.06 27.41 1.19
C ALA A 312 -0.38 26.25 1.92
N SER A 313 -1.16 25.40 2.56
CA SER A 313 -0.66 24.23 3.29
C SER A 313 0.13 23.26 2.42
N ILE A 314 -0.20 23.15 1.13
CA ILE A 314 0.53 22.31 0.19
C ILE A 314 1.55 23.06 -0.66
N LYS A 315 1.40 24.40 -0.83
CA LYS A 315 2.27 25.21 -1.70
C LYS A 315 3.36 25.95 -0.94
N ALA A 316 3.18 26.20 0.35
CA ALA A 316 4.07 27.11 1.10
C ALA A 316 4.69 26.49 2.37
N LEU A 317 4.19 25.39 2.90
CA LEU A 317 4.73 24.77 4.12
C LEU A 317 5.91 23.83 3.90
N GLY A 318 6.37 23.67 2.64
CA GLY A 318 7.43 22.74 2.29
C GLY A 318 6.95 21.29 2.22
N ARG A 319 7.92 20.36 2.30
CA ARG A 319 7.67 18.91 2.12
C ARG A 319 8.44 18.09 3.14
N ASN A 320 7.95 16.89 3.34
CA ASN A 320 8.68 15.79 3.98
C ASN A 320 9.15 14.79 2.93
N SER A 321 10.32 14.20 3.14
CA SER A 321 10.88 13.13 2.32
C SER A 321 11.35 12.00 3.23
N THR A 322 11.00 10.77 2.88
CA THR A 322 11.44 9.56 3.57
C THR A 322 12.15 8.66 2.58
N HIS A 323 13.32 8.18 2.95
CA HIS A 323 14.14 7.27 2.14
C HIS A 323 14.30 5.96 2.88
N ASP A 324 13.56 4.94 2.48
CA ASP A 324 13.62 3.61 3.07
C ASP A 324 14.45 2.67 2.20
N ARG A 325 15.37 1.96 2.82
CA ARG A 325 16.19 0.93 2.18
C ARG A 325 16.08 -0.34 2.99
N THR A 326 15.65 -1.40 2.35
CA THR A 326 15.48 -2.70 2.99
C THR A 326 16.26 -3.74 2.22
N LEU A 327 17.01 -4.54 2.94
CA LEU A 327 17.67 -5.73 2.41
C LEU A 327 17.24 -6.91 3.29
N GLN A 328 16.83 -7.99 2.66
CA GLN A 328 16.55 -9.26 3.31
C GLN A 328 17.32 -10.34 2.59
N ALA A 329 18.08 -11.14 3.33
CA ALA A 329 18.79 -12.27 2.80
C ALA A 329 18.45 -13.52 3.62
N ASN A 330 18.05 -14.58 2.95
CA ASN A 330 17.75 -15.87 3.53
C ASN A 330 18.64 -16.92 2.93
N PHE A 331 19.17 -17.76 3.78
CA PHE A 331 20.00 -18.90 3.40
C PHE A 331 19.41 -20.16 4.02
N GLN A 332 19.29 -21.21 3.23
CA GLN A 332 18.87 -22.52 3.68
C GLN A 332 19.84 -23.56 3.13
N LEU A 333 20.29 -24.43 4.00
CA LEU A 333 21.13 -25.58 3.65
C LEU A 333 20.42 -26.85 4.11
N LYS A 334 20.39 -27.84 3.25
CA LYS A 334 19.88 -29.18 3.57
C LYS A 334 20.85 -30.21 3.08
N GLU A 335 21.41 -30.96 4.03
CA GLU A 335 22.33 -32.07 3.78
C GLU A 335 21.58 -33.39 3.91
N ARG A 336 21.61 -34.20 2.87
CA ARG A 336 21.08 -35.57 2.90
C ARG A 336 22.15 -36.51 3.45
N LEU A 337 21.79 -37.20 4.51
CA LEU A 337 22.65 -38.15 5.20
C LEU A 337 22.18 -39.59 4.98
N ASP A 338 21.64 -39.88 3.78
CA ASP A 338 21.13 -41.20 3.40
C ASP A 338 22.17 -42.28 3.48
N PHE A 339 23.45 -41.89 3.42
CA PHE A 339 24.58 -42.81 3.60
C PHE A 339 24.75 -43.33 5.05
N LEU A 340 24.18 -42.64 6.04
CA LEU A 340 24.11 -43.06 7.45
C LEU A 340 22.80 -43.80 7.73
N VAL A 341 21.67 -43.16 7.42
CA VAL A 341 20.33 -43.70 7.62
C VAL A 341 19.43 -43.18 6.49
N GLU A 342 18.73 -44.07 5.83
CA GLU A 342 17.80 -43.72 4.75
C GLU A 342 16.75 -42.69 5.21
N GLY A 343 16.62 -41.59 4.46
CA GLY A 343 15.72 -40.48 4.78
C GLY A 343 16.21 -39.49 5.83
N LEU A 344 17.43 -39.72 6.41
CA LEU A 344 18.02 -38.77 7.36
C LEU A 344 18.53 -37.52 6.63
N TYR A 345 18.25 -36.35 7.18
CA TYR A 345 18.82 -35.08 6.70
C TYR A 345 19.08 -34.10 7.82
N LEU A 346 20.04 -33.22 7.65
CA LEU A 346 20.29 -32.03 8.46
C LEU A 346 19.79 -30.81 7.67
N SER A 347 19.12 -29.89 8.35
CA SER A 347 18.67 -28.64 7.70
C SER A 347 18.97 -27.44 8.59
N GLU A 348 19.63 -26.47 8.01
CA GLU A 348 20.00 -25.21 8.64
C GLU A 348 19.35 -24.06 7.87
N ALA A 349 18.90 -23.01 8.59
CA ALA A 349 18.29 -21.84 7.97
C ALA A 349 18.70 -20.59 8.74
N MET A 350 19.06 -19.54 7.99
CA MET A 350 19.45 -18.23 8.51
C MET A 350 18.74 -17.14 7.73
N SER A 351 18.32 -16.07 8.42
CA SER A 351 17.71 -14.88 7.84
C SER A 351 18.37 -13.63 8.43
N LEU A 352 18.65 -12.65 7.56
CA LEU A 352 19.17 -11.33 7.86
C LEU A 352 18.19 -10.26 7.40
#